data_0726ff05c6b74a76778b4c91dfc70a7a
#
_entry.id   0726ff05c6b74a76778b4c91dfc70a7a
#
_cell.length_a   1.000
_cell.length_b   1.000
_cell.length_c   1.000
_cell.angle_alpha   90.00
_cell.angle_beta   90.00
_cell.angle_gamma   90.00
#
_symmetry.space_group_name_H-M   'P 1'
#
loop_
_entity.id
_entity.type
_entity.pdbx_description
1 polymer ?
#
loop_
_entity_poly.entity_id
_entity_poly.type
_entity_poly.pdbx_seq_one_letter_code
_entity_poly.pdbx_strand_id
1 'polypeptide(L)'
;FILGMLTEPRFSRFFSVAPDFKLSSELRLAVRKIIKVSPALTKYFKINRDMITCLINEIEYTPLAYSNDGMDGRLANIFLADEAGALDSYPVEAMRSSQITLVNKLGIIISTQYPNDNNVMIDEVDIAKKVLDGVLEKENVFALLYEPDDALRKRWETDDLVIYQANPVAVNNKEVFDSIKDLRTMAILYENKRENFLCKHCNIMYKGLGVEGYIDVQKVRRCRVAEDLDFWRGRRVWVGLDLS
;
A
#
# COMPACT_ATOMS: atom_id res chain seq x y z
N PHE A 1 18.13 4.53 0.38
CA PHE A 1 18.30 5.91 0.85
C PHE A 1 19.76 6.23 1.20
N ILE A 2 20.42 5.50 2.12
CA ILE A 2 21.83 5.81 2.52
C ILE A 2 22.77 5.84 1.32
N LEU A 3 22.71 4.83 0.44
CA LEU A 3 23.52 4.80 -0.78
C LEU A 3 23.21 6.01 -1.68
N GLY A 4 21.94 6.28 -1.95
CA GLY A 4 21.56 7.46 -2.74
C GLY A 4 22.05 8.77 -2.11
N MET A 5 21.95 8.92 -0.78
CA MET A 5 22.48 10.11 -0.09
C MET A 5 24.00 10.27 -0.23
N LEU A 6 24.75 9.19 -0.49
CA LEU A 6 26.19 9.24 -0.71
C LEU A 6 26.59 9.47 -2.17
N THR A 7 25.72 9.12 -3.12
CA THR A 7 26.07 9.04 -4.56
C THR A 7 25.31 10.02 -5.47
N GLU A 8 24.12 10.47 -5.04
CA GLU A 8 23.32 11.40 -5.84
C GLU A 8 23.96 12.81 -5.90
N PRO A 9 23.59 13.63 -6.89
CA PRO A 9 24.10 14.99 -7.04
C PRO A 9 23.85 15.85 -5.80
N ARG A 10 24.75 16.80 -5.60
CA ARG A 10 24.68 17.75 -4.48
C ARG A 10 23.33 18.46 -4.43
N PHE A 11 22.82 18.69 -3.23
CA PHE A 11 21.53 19.32 -2.93
C PHE A 11 20.29 18.52 -3.36
N SER A 12 20.42 17.25 -3.72
CA SER A 12 19.27 16.38 -3.95
C SER A 12 18.41 16.27 -2.69
N ARG A 13 17.11 16.13 -2.86
CA ARG A 13 16.14 16.05 -1.75
C ARG A 13 15.43 14.71 -1.77
N PHE A 14 15.40 14.08 -0.59
CA PHE A 14 14.78 12.77 -0.40
C PHE A 14 13.61 12.88 0.57
N PHE A 15 12.53 12.21 0.26
CA PHE A 15 11.34 12.22 1.08
C PHE A 15 10.81 10.81 1.32
N SER A 16 10.15 10.59 2.45
CA SER A 16 9.23 9.49 2.65
C SER A 16 7.85 10.04 2.98
N VAL A 17 6.82 9.37 2.51
CA VAL A 17 5.42 9.69 2.78
C VAL A 17 4.68 8.42 3.19
N ALA A 18 3.77 8.55 4.13
CA ALA A 18 2.90 7.49 4.63
C ALA A 18 1.60 8.11 5.12
N PRO A 19 0.56 7.33 5.45
CA PRO A 19 -0.72 7.86 5.93
C PRO A 19 -0.61 8.82 7.11
N ASP A 20 0.38 8.64 7.97
CA ASP A 20 0.67 9.57 9.06
C ASP A 20 2.18 9.82 9.22
N PHE A 21 2.52 10.87 10.00
CA PHE A 21 3.92 11.25 10.22
C PHE A 21 4.73 10.21 10.98
N LYS A 22 4.11 9.45 11.87
CA LYS A 22 4.80 8.42 12.65
C LYS A 22 5.27 7.29 11.73
N LEU A 23 4.38 6.79 10.86
CA LEU A 23 4.71 5.79 9.86
C LEU A 23 5.76 6.30 8.87
N SER A 24 5.59 7.50 8.34
CA SER A 24 6.59 8.12 7.47
C SER A 24 7.97 8.25 8.13
N SER A 25 8.02 8.39 9.45
CA SER A 25 9.27 8.48 10.22
C SER A 25 9.96 7.14 10.47
N GLU A 26 9.31 5.99 10.23
CA GLU A 26 9.92 4.66 10.46
C GLU A 26 11.16 4.45 9.59
N LEU A 27 11.13 4.85 8.31
CA LEU A 27 12.31 4.81 7.46
C LEU A 27 13.45 5.66 8.04
N ARG A 28 13.15 6.87 8.55
CA ARG A 28 14.15 7.72 9.19
C ARG A 28 14.77 7.07 10.42
N LEU A 29 13.96 6.38 11.22
CA LEU A 29 14.46 5.65 12.38
C LEU A 29 15.38 4.49 11.98
N ALA A 30 15.03 3.76 10.91
CA ALA A 30 15.86 2.69 10.36
C ALA A 30 17.20 3.25 9.83
N VAL A 31 17.16 4.30 9.01
CA VAL A 31 18.36 4.98 8.47
C VAL A 31 19.24 5.48 9.62
N ARG A 32 18.65 6.12 10.64
CA ARG A 32 19.36 6.58 11.84
C ARG A 32 20.05 5.42 12.57
N LYS A 33 19.37 4.29 12.74
CA LYS A 33 19.96 3.11 13.42
C LYS A 33 21.18 2.61 12.63
N ILE A 34 21.06 2.43 11.32
CA ILE A 34 22.15 1.97 10.45
C ILE A 34 23.36 2.92 10.55
N ILE A 35 23.13 4.23 10.43
CA ILE A 35 24.22 5.23 10.52
C ILE A 35 24.89 5.14 11.89
N LYS A 36 24.15 5.05 12.99
CA LYS A 36 24.70 5.04 14.34
C LYS A 36 25.54 3.81 14.66
N VAL A 37 25.18 2.63 14.12
CA VAL A 37 25.94 1.39 14.36
C VAL A 37 27.10 1.20 13.36
N SER A 38 27.23 2.08 12.36
CA SER A 38 28.24 2.01 11.32
C SER A 38 29.28 3.13 11.48
N PRO A 39 30.44 2.89 12.12
CA PRO A 39 31.46 3.92 12.34
C PRO A 39 31.91 4.61 11.05
N ALA A 40 31.94 3.86 9.94
CA ALA A 40 32.29 4.39 8.62
C ALA A 40 31.28 5.45 8.11
N LEU A 41 30.01 5.35 8.49
CA LEU A 41 28.94 6.26 8.05
C LEU A 41 28.78 7.47 8.98
N THR A 42 28.97 7.30 10.28
CA THR A 42 28.65 8.33 11.29
C THR A 42 29.27 9.69 10.98
N LYS A 43 30.49 9.72 10.45
CA LYS A 43 31.23 10.97 10.12
C LYS A 43 30.64 11.72 8.91
N TYR A 44 29.84 11.07 8.09
CA TYR A 44 29.28 11.66 6.87
C TYR A 44 27.85 12.14 7.02
N PHE A 45 27.21 11.89 8.15
CA PHE A 45 25.82 12.23 8.35
C PHE A 45 25.57 13.06 9.61
N LYS A 46 24.77 14.11 9.45
CA LYS A 46 24.20 14.88 10.55
C LYS A 46 22.75 14.45 10.76
N ILE A 47 22.44 13.97 11.96
CA ILE A 47 21.09 13.50 12.32
C ILE A 47 20.45 14.55 13.21
N ASN A 48 19.47 15.26 12.68
CA ASN A 48 18.61 16.21 13.39
C ASN A 48 17.30 15.53 13.82
N ARG A 49 16.47 16.28 14.56
CA ARG A 49 15.18 15.80 15.02
C ARG A 49 14.27 15.37 13.86
N ASP A 50 14.19 16.17 12.81
CA ASP A 50 13.20 16.05 11.74
C ASP A 50 13.81 15.67 10.40
N MET A 51 15.14 15.66 10.26
CA MET A 51 15.85 15.40 9.02
C MET A 51 17.19 14.70 9.24
N ILE A 52 17.69 14.06 8.20
CA ILE A 52 19.06 13.55 8.11
C ILE A 52 19.74 14.23 6.93
N THR A 53 20.94 14.77 7.15
CA THR A 53 21.73 15.44 6.12
C THR A 53 23.01 14.65 5.86
N CYS A 54 23.30 14.34 4.59
CA CYS A 54 24.61 13.88 4.18
C CYS A 54 25.56 15.07 4.01
N LEU A 55 26.68 15.05 4.72
CA LEU A 55 27.64 16.17 4.75
C LEU A 55 28.55 16.24 3.51
N ILE A 56 28.62 15.17 2.71
CA ILE A 56 29.47 15.09 1.52
C ILE A 56 28.91 15.97 0.40
N ASN A 57 27.61 15.83 0.15
CA ASN A 57 26.92 16.43 -0.99
C ASN A 57 25.67 17.24 -0.59
N GLU A 58 25.51 17.52 0.70
CA GLU A 58 24.43 18.34 1.25
C GLU A 58 23.02 17.84 0.85
N ILE A 59 22.87 16.52 0.79
CA ILE A 59 21.58 15.87 0.52
C ILE A 59 20.78 15.80 1.80
N GLU A 60 19.53 16.20 1.73
CA GLU A 60 18.60 16.19 2.85
C GLU A 60 17.54 15.10 2.68
N TYR A 61 17.32 14.32 3.74
CA TYR A 61 16.19 13.42 3.84
C TYR A 61 15.22 13.86 4.93
N THR A 62 13.96 14.04 4.57
CA THR A 62 12.89 14.50 5.46
C THR A 62 11.64 13.60 5.31
N PRO A 63 11.14 12.97 6.40
CA PRO A 63 9.82 12.34 6.38
C PRO A 63 8.71 13.39 6.31
N LEU A 64 7.66 13.10 5.55
CA LEU A 64 6.50 13.96 5.38
C LEU A 64 5.25 13.30 5.96
N ALA A 65 4.42 14.09 6.63
CA ALA A 65 3.04 13.69 6.86
C ALA A 65 2.23 13.84 5.57
N TYR A 66 1.27 12.97 5.35
CA TYR A 66 0.29 13.16 4.30
C TYR A 66 -0.54 14.42 4.61
N SER A 67 -0.49 15.39 3.70
CA SER A 67 -1.41 16.54 3.69
C SER A 67 -1.49 17.07 2.26
N ASN A 68 -2.69 17.39 1.81
CA ASN A 68 -2.91 17.91 0.44
C ASN A 68 -2.12 19.20 0.18
N ASP A 69 -1.98 20.07 1.16
CA ASP A 69 -1.34 21.38 0.99
C ASP A 69 0.21 21.34 1.09
N GLY A 70 0.78 20.24 1.54
CA GLY A 70 2.22 20.15 1.87
C GLY A 70 3.09 19.39 0.88
N MET A 71 2.48 18.78 -0.14
CA MET A 71 3.19 17.88 -1.08
C MET A 71 3.62 18.58 -2.36
N ASP A 72 2.86 19.56 -2.83
CA ASP A 72 3.15 20.30 -4.06
C ASP A 72 4.41 21.16 -3.94
N GLY A 73 5.14 21.28 -5.04
CA GLY A 73 6.33 22.10 -5.15
C GLY A 73 7.60 21.51 -4.48
N ARG A 74 7.55 20.29 -3.95
CA ARG A 74 8.71 19.61 -3.40
C ARG A 74 9.46 18.87 -4.49
N LEU A 75 10.63 19.33 -4.89
CA LEU A 75 11.49 18.65 -5.85
C LEU A 75 12.08 17.39 -5.20
N ALA A 76 11.44 16.25 -5.41
CA ALA A 76 11.82 14.96 -4.83
C ALA A 76 12.73 14.17 -5.77
N ASN A 77 14.04 14.20 -5.58
CA ASN A 77 14.93 13.33 -6.34
C ASN A 77 14.64 11.85 -6.02
N ILE A 78 14.54 11.51 -4.75
CA ILE A 78 14.10 10.16 -4.32
C ILE A 78 12.94 10.29 -3.34
N PHE A 79 11.87 9.55 -3.58
CA PHE A 79 10.80 9.40 -2.59
C PHE A 79 10.46 7.94 -2.32
N LEU A 80 9.98 7.68 -1.11
CA LEU A 80 9.36 6.42 -0.71
C LEU A 80 7.92 6.71 -0.26
N ALA A 81 6.96 6.07 -0.90
CA ALA A 81 5.58 5.98 -0.40
C ALA A 81 5.41 4.64 0.33
N ASP A 82 5.27 4.70 1.64
CA ASP A 82 5.07 3.53 2.50
C ASP A 82 3.61 3.39 2.88
N GLU A 83 3.13 2.15 3.00
CA GLU A 83 1.71 1.83 3.22
C GLU A 83 0.79 2.51 2.18
N ALA A 84 1.24 2.53 0.93
CA ALA A 84 0.59 3.28 -0.15
C ALA A 84 -0.86 2.83 -0.42
N GLY A 85 -1.23 1.59 -0.09
CA GLY A 85 -2.62 1.14 -0.15
C GLY A 85 -3.58 1.85 0.82
N ALA A 86 -3.05 2.57 1.82
CA ALA A 86 -3.84 3.43 2.69
C ALA A 86 -3.89 4.90 2.22
N LEU A 87 -3.22 5.23 1.11
CA LEU A 87 -3.19 6.55 0.51
C LEU A 87 -4.11 6.60 -0.72
N ASP A 88 -4.73 7.75 -0.97
CA ASP A 88 -5.28 8.05 -2.29
C ASP A 88 -4.13 8.28 -3.32
N SER A 89 -4.47 8.57 -4.58
CA SER A 89 -3.46 8.74 -5.63
C SER A 89 -2.62 10.01 -5.47
N TYR A 90 -3.17 11.05 -4.84
CA TYR A 90 -2.59 12.40 -4.82
C TYR A 90 -1.14 12.47 -4.30
N PRO A 91 -0.75 11.84 -3.17
CA PRO A 91 0.63 11.96 -2.67
C PRO A 91 1.68 11.42 -3.64
N VAL A 92 1.39 10.30 -4.29
CA VAL A 92 2.31 9.68 -5.26
C VAL A 92 2.36 10.49 -6.55
N GLU A 93 1.22 10.98 -7.03
CA GLU A 93 1.14 11.84 -8.21
C GLU A 93 1.86 13.16 -8.00
N ALA A 94 1.71 13.80 -6.84
CA ALA A 94 2.41 15.03 -6.49
C ALA A 94 3.93 14.81 -6.48
N MET A 95 4.42 13.71 -5.88
CA MET A 95 5.84 13.37 -5.88
C MET A 95 6.36 13.09 -7.29
N ARG A 96 5.65 12.33 -8.10
CA ARG A 96 6.01 12.06 -9.50
C ARG A 96 6.01 13.31 -10.36
N SER A 97 5.03 14.18 -10.19
CA SER A 97 4.96 15.46 -10.92
C SER A 97 6.16 16.34 -10.58
N SER A 98 6.58 16.34 -9.32
CA SER A 98 7.77 17.09 -8.88
C SER A 98 9.07 16.58 -9.50
N GLN A 99 9.09 15.34 -9.97
CA GLN A 99 10.27 14.70 -10.59
C GLN A 99 10.41 14.98 -12.09
N ILE A 100 9.44 15.60 -12.75
CA ILE A 100 9.42 15.73 -14.22
C ILE A 100 10.69 16.45 -14.74
N THR A 101 11.13 17.49 -14.06
CA THR A 101 12.29 18.29 -14.44
C THR A 101 13.63 17.74 -13.93
N LEU A 102 13.60 16.69 -13.13
CA LEU A 102 14.81 16.12 -12.51
C LEU A 102 15.43 15.05 -13.43
N VAL A 103 16.76 15.10 -13.60
CA VAL A 103 17.51 14.09 -14.36
C VAL A 103 17.61 12.79 -13.57
N ASN A 104 18.10 12.88 -12.31
CA ASN A 104 18.20 11.75 -11.41
C ASN A 104 16.94 11.69 -10.52
N LYS A 105 16.16 10.65 -10.68
CA LYS A 105 14.88 10.49 -9.97
C LYS A 105 14.54 9.02 -9.74
N LEU A 106 13.99 8.74 -8.55
CA LEU A 106 13.51 7.41 -8.18
C LEU A 106 12.27 7.53 -7.29
N GLY A 107 11.20 6.88 -7.69
CA GLY A 107 10.02 6.66 -6.85
C GLY A 107 9.98 5.21 -6.36
N ILE A 108 9.83 5.01 -5.06
CA ILE A 108 9.69 3.70 -4.43
C ILE A 108 8.31 3.67 -3.78
N ILE A 109 7.51 2.67 -4.12
CA ILE A 109 6.15 2.50 -3.58
C ILE A 109 6.07 1.10 -2.98
N ILE A 110 5.69 1.01 -1.72
CA ILE A 110 5.55 -0.26 -1.00
C ILE A 110 4.23 -0.28 -0.23
N SER A 111 3.59 -1.44 -0.22
CA SER A 111 2.36 -1.65 0.53
C SER A 111 2.00 -3.13 0.60
N THR A 112 1.10 -3.45 1.52
CA THR A 112 0.24 -4.63 1.45
C THR A 112 -1.06 -4.27 0.72
N GLN A 113 -1.92 -5.26 0.45
CA GLN A 113 -3.25 -5.04 -0.08
C GLN A 113 -4.16 -4.35 0.94
N TYR A 114 -5.05 -3.50 0.45
CA TYR A 114 -6.10 -2.83 1.23
C TYR A 114 -7.50 -3.15 0.68
N PRO A 115 -8.55 -3.13 1.52
CA PRO A 115 -9.91 -3.51 1.09
C PRO A 115 -10.63 -2.43 0.29
N ASN A 116 -10.16 -1.18 0.32
CA ASN A 116 -10.78 -0.06 -0.40
C ASN A 116 -10.38 -0.03 -1.88
N ASP A 117 -11.29 0.38 -2.74
CA ASP A 117 -11.09 0.49 -4.19
C ASP A 117 -10.48 1.83 -4.62
N ASN A 118 -10.38 2.79 -3.72
CA ASN A 118 -9.86 4.12 -4.02
C ASN A 118 -8.52 4.31 -3.30
N ASN A 119 -7.49 3.65 -3.84
CA ASN A 119 -6.12 3.83 -3.36
C ASN A 119 -5.14 3.70 -4.54
N VAL A 120 -3.96 4.28 -4.37
CA VAL A 120 -2.92 4.32 -5.41
C VAL A 120 -2.43 2.93 -5.83
N MET A 121 -2.47 1.93 -4.95
CA MET A 121 -1.93 0.60 -5.24
C MET A 121 -2.73 -0.17 -6.29
N ILE A 122 -3.99 0.18 -6.55
CA ILE A 122 -4.80 -0.49 -7.58
C ILE A 122 -4.16 -0.31 -8.94
N ASP A 123 -3.86 0.94 -9.31
CA ASP A 123 -3.23 1.25 -10.60
C ASP A 123 -1.77 0.79 -10.65
N GLU A 124 -1.02 0.94 -9.53
CA GLU A 124 0.37 0.52 -9.45
C GLU A 124 0.54 -0.99 -9.62
N VAL A 125 -0.32 -1.80 -9.01
CA VAL A 125 -0.31 -3.26 -9.14
C VAL A 125 -0.73 -3.68 -10.56
N ASP A 126 -1.72 -3.02 -11.17
CA ASP A 126 -2.11 -3.29 -12.56
C ASP A 126 -0.96 -2.99 -13.54
N ILE A 127 -0.29 -1.85 -13.38
CA ILE A 127 0.90 -1.49 -14.17
C ILE A 127 2.00 -2.52 -13.95
N ALA A 128 2.29 -2.88 -12.69
CA ALA A 128 3.32 -3.86 -12.35
C ALA A 128 3.06 -5.22 -13.02
N LYS A 129 1.82 -5.72 -12.99
CA LYS A 129 1.42 -6.96 -13.66
C LYS A 129 1.63 -6.88 -15.16
N LYS A 130 1.17 -5.81 -15.80
CA LYS A 130 1.35 -5.61 -17.26
C LYS A 130 2.82 -5.56 -17.66
N VAL A 131 3.70 -5.00 -16.81
CA VAL A 131 5.15 -5.00 -17.04
C VAL A 131 5.74 -6.40 -16.87
N LEU A 132 5.39 -7.10 -15.79
CA LEU A 132 5.87 -8.46 -15.52
C LEU A 132 5.40 -9.46 -16.56
N ASP A 133 4.19 -9.30 -17.10
CA ASP A 133 3.62 -10.14 -18.15
C ASP A 133 4.12 -9.78 -19.57
N GLY A 134 4.96 -8.73 -19.69
CA GLY A 134 5.50 -8.27 -20.97
C GLY A 134 4.46 -7.57 -21.87
N VAL A 135 3.30 -7.22 -21.34
CA VAL A 135 2.24 -6.50 -22.05
C VAL A 135 2.57 -5.02 -22.20
N LEU A 136 3.26 -4.47 -21.20
CA LEU A 136 3.70 -3.08 -21.16
C LEU A 136 5.22 -3.02 -21.09
N GLU A 137 5.86 -2.55 -22.17
CA GLU A 137 7.29 -2.33 -22.19
C GLU A 137 7.64 -1.03 -21.43
N LYS A 138 8.22 -1.16 -20.26
CA LYS A 138 8.76 -0.04 -19.46
C LYS A 138 10.09 -0.44 -18.83
N GLU A 139 11.19 0.00 -19.42
CA GLU A 139 12.55 -0.28 -18.95
C GLU A 139 12.88 0.37 -17.58
N ASN A 140 12.11 1.39 -17.19
CA ASN A 140 12.33 2.15 -15.96
C ASN A 140 11.42 1.74 -14.81
N VAL A 141 10.75 0.60 -14.91
CA VAL A 141 9.88 0.05 -13.85
C VAL A 141 10.45 -1.26 -13.36
N PHE A 142 10.71 -1.35 -12.06
CA PHE A 142 11.02 -2.59 -11.37
C PHE A 142 9.84 -2.93 -10.43
N ALA A 143 9.33 -4.15 -10.52
CA ALA A 143 8.21 -4.59 -9.70
C ALA A 143 8.49 -5.94 -9.04
N LEU A 144 8.08 -6.05 -7.77
CA LEU A 144 8.03 -7.31 -7.02
C LEU A 144 6.63 -7.44 -6.42
N LEU A 145 5.90 -8.47 -6.83
CA LEU A 145 4.56 -8.79 -6.32
C LEU A 145 4.62 -10.12 -5.56
N TYR A 146 4.30 -10.07 -4.27
CA TYR A 146 4.18 -11.23 -3.41
C TYR A 146 2.70 -11.51 -3.15
N GLU A 147 2.04 -12.14 -4.10
CA GLU A 147 0.62 -12.50 -4.01
C GLU A 147 0.40 -13.94 -4.49
N PRO A 148 -0.63 -14.62 -4.00
CA PRO A 148 -0.95 -15.96 -4.49
C PRO A 148 -1.47 -15.94 -5.91
N ASP A 149 -1.12 -16.97 -6.69
CA ASP A 149 -1.69 -17.21 -8.02
C ASP A 149 -3.22 -17.25 -7.95
N ASP A 150 -3.89 -16.80 -9.00
CA ASP A 150 -5.36 -16.72 -9.04
C ASP A 150 -6.05 -18.05 -8.73
N ALA A 151 -5.47 -19.18 -9.16
CA ALA A 151 -5.98 -20.50 -8.85
C ALA A 151 -5.89 -20.86 -7.37
N LEU A 152 -4.90 -20.31 -6.65
CA LEU A 152 -4.69 -20.55 -5.22
C LEU A 152 -5.54 -19.64 -4.34
N ARG A 153 -5.91 -18.44 -4.79
CA ARG A 153 -6.67 -17.48 -4.00
C ARG A 153 -7.97 -18.07 -3.42
N LYS A 154 -8.66 -18.92 -4.18
CA LYS A 154 -9.88 -19.58 -3.74
C LYS A 154 -9.65 -20.68 -2.69
N ARG A 155 -8.41 -21.15 -2.54
CA ARG A 155 -8.01 -22.21 -1.61
C ARG A 155 -7.27 -21.67 -0.36
N TRP A 156 -7.41 -20.37 -0.07
CA TRP A 156 -6.71 -19.71 1.02
C TRP A 156 -6.93 -20.37 2.39
N GLU A 157 -8.08 -21.03 2.59
CA GLU A 157 -8.43 -21.71 3.85
C GLU A 157 -7.58 -22.96 4.11
N THR A 158 -7.16 -23.64 3.05
CA THR A 158 -6.58 -24.99 3.15
C THR A 158 -5.20 -25.12 2.57
N ASP A 159 -4.81 -24.28 1.62
CA ASP A 159 -3.56 -24.42 0.87
C ASP A 159 -2.46 -23.53 1.46
N ASP A 160 -1.39 -24.15 1.96
CA ASP A 160 -0.26 -23.43 2.57
C ASP A 160 0.57 -22.64 1.55
N LEU A 161 0.48 -22.97 0.24
CA LEU A 161 1.16 -22.22 -0.81
C LEU A 161 0.69 -20.75 -0.87
N VAL A 162 -0.56 -20.48 -0.48
CA VAL A 162 -1.06 -19.11 -0.36
C VAL A 162 -0.22 -18.28 0.61
N ILE A 163 0.17 -18.88 1.74
CA ILE A 163 1.02 -18.20 2.74
C ILE A 163 2.43 -17.99 2.17
N TYR A 164 3.01 -19.01 1.56
CA TYR A 164 4.39 -18.96 1.05
C TYR A 164 4.55 -17.97 -0.11
N GLN A 165 3.61 -17.92 -1.05
CA GLN A 165 3.68 -16.97 -2.16
C GLN A 165 3.52 -15.52 -1.70
N ALA A 166 2.65 -15.27 -0.72
CA ALA A 166 2.47 -13.92 -0.18
C ALA A 166 3.57 -13.51 0.82
N ASN A 167 4.25 -14.50 1.45
CA ASN A 167 5.24 -14.25 2.51
C ASN A 167 6.49 -15.08 2.31
N PRO A 168 7.42 -14.70 1.43
CA PRO A 168 8.62 -15.48 1.15
C PRO A 168 9.48 -15.79 2.39
N VAL A 169 9.44 -14.93 3.40
CA VAL A 169 10.14 -15.15 4.68
C VAL A 169 9.66 -16.42 5.38
N ALA A 170 8.38 -16.79 5.23
CA ALA A 170 7.79 -17.97 5.84
C ALA A 170 8.40 -19.29 5.31
N VAL A 171 9.00 -19.27 4.13
CA VAL A 171 9.66 -20.45 3.54
C VAL A 171 10.83 -20.95 4.40
N ASN A 172 11.60 -20.02 4.96
CA ASN A 172 12.80 -20.33 5.75
C ASN A 172 12.63 -20.01 7.26
N ASN A 173 11.45 -19.58 7.68
CA ASN A 173 11.17 -19.22 9.06
C ASN A 173 9.84 -19.83 9.52
N LYS A 174 9.99 -20.98 10.23
CA LYS A 174 8.84 -21.74 10.72
C LYS A 174 7.97 -20.94 11.70
N GLU A 175 8.56 -20.09 12.54
CA GLU A 175 7.79 -19.30 13.51
C GLU A 175 6.89 -18.27 12.82
N VAL A 176 7.38 -17.65 11.74
CA VAL A 176 6.59 -16.75 10.90
C VAL A 176 5.46 -17.52 10.22
N PHE A 177 5.77 -18.69 9.65
CA PHE A 177 4.76 -19.53 9.01
C PHE A 177 3.66 -19.95 9.99
N ASP A 178 4.04 -20.49 11.15
CA ASP A 178 3.09 -20.94 12.17
C ASP A 178 2.21 -19.78 12.66
N SER A 179 2.80 -18.60 12.89
CA SER A 179 2.05 -17.40 13.28
C SER A 179 1.01 -16.97 12.23
N ILE A 180 1.37 -17.00 10.94
CA ILE A 180 0.42 -16.67 9.87
C ILE A 180 -0.68 -17.74 9.76
N LYS A 181 -0.34 -19.01 9.96
CA LYS A 181 -1.29 -20.13 9.97
C LYS A 181 -2.31 -20.02 11.10
N ASP A 182 -1.90 -19.56 12.28
CA ASP A 182 -2.80 -19.27 13.39
C ASP A 182 -3.78 -18.13 13.03
N LEU A 183 -3.28 -17.06 12.41
CA LEU A 183 -4.14 -15.98 11.90
C LEU A 183 -5.13 -16.49 10.84
N ARG A 184 -4.72 -17.41 9.95
CA ARG A 184 -5.62 -18.07 8.99
C ARG A 184 -6.74 -18.81 9.72
N THR A 185 -6.41 -19.58 10.74
CA THR A 185 -7.39 -20.31 11.54
C THR A 185 -8.43 -19.37 12.14
N MET A 186 -7.96 -18.23 12.68
CA MET A 186 -8.86 -17.20 13.21
C MET A 186 -9.72 -16.56 12.11
N ALA A 187 -9.20 -16.36 10.91
CA ALA A 187 -9.93 -15.80 9.78
C ALA A 187 -11.00 -16.77 9.21
N ILE A 188 -10.77 -18.08 9.33
CA ILE A 188 -11.75 -19.11 8.97
C ILE A 188 -12.92 -19.09 9.97
N LEU A 189 -12.59 -19.04 11.27
CA LEU A 189 -13.59 -19.10 12.35
C LEU A 189 -14.39 -17.81 12.50
N TYR A 190 -13.77 -16.65 12.25
CA TYR A 190 -14.34 -15.34 12.50
C TYR A 190 -14.29 -14.45 11.25
N GLU A 191 -15.45 -14.14 10.70
CA GLU A 191 -15.58 -13.35 9.46
C GLU A 191 -14.95 -11.95 9.59
N ASN A 192 -15.06 -11.31 10.74
CA ASN A 192 -14.44 -10.01 11.02
C ASN A 192 -12.91 -10.02 11.05
N LYS A 193 -12.26 -11.20 11.08
CA LYS A 193 -10.81 -11.36 10.98
C LYS A 193 -10.33 -11.64 9.56
N ARG A 194 -11.25 -12.03 8.67
CA ARG A 194 -10.96 -12.49 7.30
C ARG A 194 -10.37 -11.38 6.45
N GLU A 195 -10.94 -10.18 6.49
CA GLU A 195 -10.45 -9.03 5.74
C GLU A 195 -8.98 -8.73 6.06
N ASN A 196 -8.67 -8.59 7.34
CA ASN A 196 -7.29 -8.32 7.77
C ASN A 196 -6.32 -9.43 7.33
N PHE A 197 -6.71 -10.69 7.48
CA PHE A 197 -5.87 -11.81 7.07
C PHE A 197 -5.63 -11.83 5.56
N LEU A 198 -6.69 -11.75 4.76
CA LEU A 198 -6.58 -11.82 3.30
C LEU A 198 -5.83 -10.61 2.72
N CYS A 199 -6.14 -9.41 3.17
CA CYS A 199 -5.48 -8.21 2.67
C CYS A 199 -4.03 -8.09 3.15
N LYS A 200 -3.79 -8.23 4.46
CA LYS A 200 -2.47 -7.92 5.05
C LYS A 200 -1.48 -9.08 5.01
N HIS A 201 -1.96 -10.32 5.06
CA HIS A 201 -1.08 -11.49 5.12
C HIS A 201 -1.09 -12.33 3.84
N CYS A 202 -2.08 -12.17 2.98
CA CYS A 202 -2.15 -12.88 1.71
C CYS A 202 -2.07 -11.97 0.48
N ASN A 203 -2.12 -10.66 0.63
CA ASN A 203 -2.21 -9.69 -0.47
C ASN A 203 -3.38 -10.01 -1.44
N ILE A 204 -4.46 -10.56 -0.91
CA ILE A 204 -5.70 -10.84 -1.63
C ILE A 204 -6.69 -9.73 -1.29
N MET A 205 -7.18 -9.01 -2.30
CA MET A 205 -8.23 -8.03 -2.09
C MET A 205 -9.50 -8.74 -1.59
N TYR A 206 -9.96 -8.36 -0.43
CA TYR A 206 -11.18 -8.84 0.18
C TYR A 206 -11.89 -7.69 0.88
N LYS A 207 -13.14 -7.46 0.47
CA LYS A 207 -14.04 -6.55 1.17
C LYS A 207 -14.88 -7.41 2.10
N GLY A 208 -14.58 -7.32 3.39
CA GLY A 208 -15.45 -7.90 4.41
C GLY A 208 -16.83 -7.25 4.41
N LEU A 209 -17.72 -7.76 5.23
CA LEU A 209 -18.93 -7.05 5.62
C LEU A 209 -18.51 -5.84 6.48
N GLY A 210 -17.85 -4.86 5.84
CA GLY A 210 -17.39 -3.65 6.50
C GLY A 210 -18.57 -2.90 7.12
N VAL A 211 -18.25 -2.07 8.11
CA VAL A 211 -19.20 -1.16 8.77
C VAL A 211 -19.98 -0.27 7.76
N GLU A 212 -19.47 -0.15 6.52
CA GLU A 212 -20.12 0.54 5.41
C GLU A 212 -21.13 -0.31 4.64
N GLY A 213 -21.11 -1.62 4.80
CA GLY A 213 -22.08 -2.53 4.20
C GLY A 213 -23.30 -2.71 5.11
N TYR A 214 -24.14 -1.67 5.24
CA TYR A 214 -25.40 -1.72 6.01
C TYR A 214 -26.30 -2.90 5.57
N ILE A 215 -26.15 -3.38 4.34
CA ILE A 215 -26.93 -4.49 3.79
C ILE A 215 -26.06 -5.40 2.92
N ASP A 216 -26.12 -6.70 3.17
CA ASP A 216 -25.57 -7.71 2.26
C ASP A 216 -26.30 -7.65 0.91
N VAL A 217 -25.60 -7.20 -0.13
CA VAL A 217 -26.14 -7.05 -1.50
C VAL A 217 -26.71 -8.37 -2.03
N GLN A 218 -26.14 -9.51 -1.63
CA GLN A 218 -26.68 -10.83 -2.04
C GLN A 218 -28.01 -11.13 -1.36
N LYS A 219 -28.19 -10.77 -0.10
CA LYS A 219 -29.47 -10.88 0.60
C LYS A 219 -30.51 -9.96 -0.04
N VAL A 220 -30.13 -8.71 -0.37
CA VAL A 220 -31.00 -7.77 -1.10
C VAL A 220 -31.42 -8.35 -2.44
N ARG A 221 -30.48 -8.91 -3.21
CA ARG A 221 -30.80 -9.55 -4.51
C ARG A 221 -31.76 -10.74 -4.37
N ARG A 222 -31.65 -11.51 -3.28
CA ARG A 222 -32.57 -12.62 -2.99
C ARG A 222 -33.97 -12.12 -2.60
N CYS A 223 -34.09 -10.91 -2.07
CA CYS A 223 -35.35 -10.28 -1.74
C CYS A 223 -36.03 -9.62 -2.96
N ARG A 224 -35.38 -9.62 -4.13
CA ARG A 224 -35.95 -9.04 -5.34
C ARG A 224 -37.12 -9.88 -5.82
N VAL A 225 -38.31 -9.31 -5.79
CA VAL A 225 -39.54 -9.87 -6.33
C VAL A 225 -39.79 -9.17 -7.66
N ALA A 226 -40.13 -9.94 -8.69
CA ALA A 226 -40.46 -9.40 -10.00
C ALA A 226 -41.97 -9.12 -10.06
N GLU A 227 -42.45 -8.25 -9.17
CA GLU A 227 -43.83 -7.80 -9.18
C GLU A 227 -43.98 -6.60 -10.13
N ASP A 228 -44.98 -6.62 -10.97
CA ASP A 228 -45.30 -5.50 -11.86
C ASP A 228 -46.10 -4.39 -11.15
N LEU A 229 -46.33 -3.29 -11.83
CA LEU A 229 -47.09 -2.17 -11.27
C LEU A 229 -48.58 -2.57 -10.99
N ASP A 230 -49.13 -3.55 -11.70
CA ASP A 230 -50.50 -4.01 -11.50
C ASP A 230 -50.68 -4.76 -10.16
N PHE A 231 -49.63 -5.45 -9.69
CA PHE A 231 -49.64 -6.05 -8.35
C PHE A 231 -49.90 -5.00 -7.25
N TRP A 232 -49.37 -3.78 -7.41
CA TRP A 232 -49.48 -2.70 -6.43
C TRP A 232 -50.74 -1.87 -6.55
N ARG A 233 -51.51 -2.05 -7.63
CA ARG A 233 -52.74 -1.30 -7.89
C ARG A 233 -53.79 -1.56 -6.79
N GLY A 234 -54.28 -0.48 -6.17
CA GLY A 234 -55.22 -0.53 -5.09
C GLY A 234 -54.66 -0.92 -3.71
N ARG A 235 -53.34 -1.14 -3.59
CA ARG A 235 -52.69 -1.41 -2.30
C ARG A 235 -52.12 -0.13 -1.70
N ARG A 236 -52.08 -0.07 -0.36
CA ARG A 236 -51.42 1.04 0.33
C ARG A 236 -49.91 0.80 0.27
N VAL A 237 -49.17 1.78 -0.24
CA VAL A 237 -47.72 1.73 -0.35
C VAL A 237 -47.10 2.98 0.30
N TRP A 238 -45.88 2.85 0.78
CA TRP A 238 -45.05 3.95 1.24
C TRP A 238 -43.88 4.11 0.26
N VAL A 239 -43.68 5.30 -0.24
CA VAL A 239 -42.65 5.60 -1.21
C VAL A 239 -41.63 6.54 -0.54
N GLY A 240 -40.35 6.15 -0.55
CA GLY A 240 -39.24 7.00 -0.21
C GLY A 240 -38.52 7.44 -1.50
N LEU A 241 -38.27 8.73 -1.66
CA LEU A 241 -37.48 9.28 -2.75
C LEU A 241 -36.23 9.92 -2.14
N ASP A 242 -35.06 9.45 -2.60
CA ASP A 242 -33.79 10.11 -2.34
C ASP A 242 -33.34 10.74 -3.65
N LEU A 243 -33.10 12.08 -3.64
CA LEU A 243 -32.72 12.89 -4.77
C LEU A 243 -31.25 13.33 -4.69
N SER A 244 -30.42 12.70 -3.83
CA SER A 244 -28.98 12.97 -3.70
C SER A 244 -28.14 12.42 -4.83
#